data_8f089e58e9aeee3e53a7f26d0a59baa7
#
_entry.id   8f089e58e9aeee3e53a7f26d0a59baa7
#
_cell.length_a   1.000
_cell.length_b   1.000
_cell.length_c   1.000
_cell.angle_alpha   90.00
_cell.angle_beta   90.00
_cell.angle_gamma   90.00
#
_symmetry.space_group_name_H-M   'P 1'
#
loop_
_entity.id
_entity.type
_entity.pdbx_description
1 polymer ?
#
loop_
_entity_poly.entity_id
_entity_poly.type
_entity_poly.pdbx_seq_one_letter_code
_entity_poly.pdbx_strand_id
1 'polypeptide(L)'
;MQSFSTQFILSRDYLAECFDQSLPYRKNAKLNYLFPVVLFAAGAGLLVFTEQPKVVGSMLIALAVLELIHIRFRRAWWLTRQMWGKSSGGEVKLTIDENGIQTQNPCTQTALLWADIERVIETDLGLILVAKAGGQQYLSKSLFSVELISEIVARNKD
;
A
#
# COMPACT_ATOMS: atom_id res chain seq x y z
N MET A 1 -29.04 -4.93 0.23
CA MET A 1 -27.98 -5.01 1.28
C MET A 1 -28.39 -4.22 2.50
N GLN A 2 -28.43 -4.81 3.70
CA GLN A 2 -28.62 -4.00 4.90
C GLN A 2 -27.36 -3.17 5.14
N SER A 3 -27.53 -1.90 5.54
CA SER A 3 -26.39 -1.04 5.86
C SER A 3 -25.59 -1.66 7.03
N PHE A 4 -24.31 -1.92 6.78
CA PHE A 4 -23.40 -2.42 7.80
C PHE A 4 -22.50 -1.28 8.28
N SER A 5 -22.34 -1.12 9.59
CA SER A 5 -21.46 -0.12 10.17
C SER A 5 -20.60 -0.76 11.26
N THR A 6 -19.31 -0.53 11.21
CA THR A 6 -18.36 -0.97 12.23
C THR A 6 -17.38 0.15 12.55
N GLN A 7 -16.72 0.04 13.70
CA GLN A 7 -15.68 0.97 14.12
C GLN A 7 -14.42 0.18 14.44
N PHE A 8 -13.28 0.72 14.06
CA PHE A 8 -11.98 0.14 14.37
C PHE A 8 -10.94 1.24 14.60
N ILE A 9 -9.85 0.88 15.24
CA ILE A 9 -8.75 1.79 15.52
C ILE A 9 -7.66 1.59 14.46
N LEU A 10 -7.17 2.69 13.88
CA LEU A 10 -5.98 2.67 13.01
C LEU A 10 -4.72 2.40 13.85
N SER A 11 -4.61 1.15 14.33
CA SER A 11 -3.47 0.68 15.08
C SER A 11 -2.27 0.43 14.17
N ARG A 12 -1.08 0.34 14.79
CA ARG A 12 0.14 -0.03 14.06
C ARG A 12 0.03 -1.42 13.42
N ASP A 13 -0.64 -2.35 14.09
CA ASP A 13 -0.80 -3.72 13.59
C ASP A 13 -1.74 -3.76 12.37
N TYR A 14 -2.84 -3.01 12.40
CA TYR A 14 -3.73 -2.84 11.25
C TYR A 14 -2.98 -2.23 10.04
N LEU A 15 -2.18 -1.20 10.28
CA LEU A 15 -1.38 -0.57 9.22
C LEU A 15 -0.28 -1.51 8.69
N ALA A 16 0.31 -2.34 9.54
CA ALA A 16 1.29 -3.34 9.14
C ALA A 16 0.64 -4.41 8.25
N GLU A 17 -0.52 -4.92 8.64
CA GLU A 17 -1.34 -5.85 7.86
C GLU A 17 -1.71 -5.24 6.50
N CYS A 18 -2.20 -4.00 6.49
CA CYS A 18 -2.52 -3.27 5.27
C CYS A 18 -1.31 -3.18 4.31
N PHE A 19 -0.13 -2.85 4.83
CA PHE A 19 1.09 -2.76 4.04
C PHE A 19 1.49 -4.11 3.45
N ASP A 20 1.54 -5.14 4.29
CA ASP A 20 2.02 -6.48 3.91
C ASP A 20 1.08 -7.13 2.88
N GLN A 21 -0.24 -7.02 3.07
CA GLN A 21 -1.25 -7.55 2.14
C GLN A 21 -1.32 -6.77 0.82
N SER A 22 -1.09 -5.45 0.84
CA SER A 22 -1.14 -4.60 -0.35
C SER A 22 0.12 -4.65 -1.20
N LEU A 23 1.27 -5.04 -0.63
CA LEU A 23 2.57 -5.00 -1.28
C LEU A 23 2.64 -5.80 -2.59
N PRO A 24 2.13 -7.05 -2.68
CA PRO A 24 2.20 -7.85 -3.91
C PRO A 24 1.41 -7.25 -5.08
N TYR A 25 0.37 -6.46 -4.78
CA TYR A 25 -0.57 -5.91 -5.76
C TYR A 25 -0.22 -4.50 -6.23
N ARG A 26 0.89 -3.93 -5.77
CA ARG A 26 1.40 -2.65 -6.27
C ARG A 26 1.97 -2.81 -7.66
N LYS A 27 1.56 -1.93 -8.59
CA LYS A 27 1.92 -1.96 -10.02
C LYS A 27 3.43 -2.08 -10.32
N ASN A 28 4.32 -1.68 -9.42
CA ASN A 28 5.76 -1.60 -9.68
C ASN A 28 6.63 -2.33 -8.63
N ALA A 29 6.08 -3.30 -7.91
CA ALA A 29 6.80 -3.96 -6.82
C ALA A 29 8.13 -4.60 -7.28
N LYS A 30 8.16 -5.21 -8.47
CA LYS A 30 9.35 -5.86 -9.04
C LYS A 30 10.35 -4.89 -9.66
N LEU A 31 9.89 -3.75 -10.20
CA LEU A 31 10.75 -2.75 -10.86
C LEU A 31 11.65 -2.00 -9.87
N ASN A 32 11.27 -1.97 -8.60
CA ASN A 32 12.00 -1.23 -7.57
C ASN A 32 13.43 -1.74 -7.35
N TYR A 33 13.70 -3.03 -7.62
CA TYR A 33 15.05 -3.60 -7.49
C TYR A 33 15.91 -3.39 -8.73
N LEU A 34 15.31 -3.14 -9.89
CA LEU A 34 16.05 -2.93 -11.13
C LEU A 34 16.88 -1.63 -11.08
N PHE A 35 16.31 -0.58 -10.50
CA PHE A 35 16.96 0.72 -10.44
C PHE A 35 18.30 0.70 -9.70
N PRO A 36 18.41 0.19 -8.45
CA PRO A 36 19.72 0.12 -7.78
C PRO A 36 20.70 -0.82 -8.46
N VAL A 37 20.23 -1.89 -9.12
CA VAL A 37 21.12 -2.78 -9.89
C VAL A 37 21.73 -2.06 -11.08
N VAL A 38 20.94 -1.27 -11.82
CA VAL A 38 21.44 -0.46 -12.95
C VAL A 38 22.42 0.61 -12.46
N LEU A 39 22.10 1.30 -11.35
CA LEU A 39 23.01 2.29 -10.76
C LEU A 39 24.35 1.67 -10.33
N PHE A 40 24.29 0.49 -9.71
CA PHE A 40 25.49 -0.23 -9.29
C PHE A 40 26.34 -0.64 -10.49
N ALA A 41 25.72 -1.23 -11.52
CA ALA A 41 26.41 -1.65 -12.73
C ALA A 41 27.03 -0.47 -13.48
N ALA A 42 26.34 0.67 -13.58
CA ALA A 42 26.85 1.89 -14.18
C ALA A 42 28.03 2.45 -13.38
N GLY A 43 27.93 2.51 -12.05
CA GLY A 43 29.03 2.98 -11.20
C GLY A 43 30.26 2.08 -11.28
N ALA A 44 30.07 0.76 -11.26
CA ALA A 44 31.16 -0.21 -11.42
C ALA A 44 31.79 -0.11 -12.82
N GLY A 45 30.99 0.03 -13.87
CA GLY A 45 31.47 0.22 -15.24
C GLY A 45 32.32 1.47 -15.38
N LEU A 46 31.90 2.60 -14.81
CA LEU A 46 32.70 3.82 -14.81
C LEU A 46 34.04 3.67 -14.09
N LEU A 47 34.08 2.92 -12.98
CA LEU A 47 35.32 2.69 -12.23
C LEU A 47 36.32 1.79 -12.97
N VAL A 48 35.82 0.83 -13.77
CA VAL A 48 36.65 -0.16 -14.45
C VAL A 48 37.08 0.29 -15.85
N PHE A 49 36.17 0.90 -16.61
CA PHE A 49 36.36 1.16 -18.04
C PHE A 49 36.71 2.61 -18.37
N THR A 50 36.72 3.52 -17.38
CA THR A 50 37.04 4.94 -17.66
C THR A 50 38.16 5.46 -16.76
N GLU A 51 38.96 6.37 -17.31
CA GLU A 51 39.98 7.12 -16.57
C GLU A 51 39.40 8.36 -15.87
N GLN A 52 38.07 8.52 -15.90
CA GLN A 52 37.39 9.62 -15.25
C GLN A 52 37.59 9.62 -13.72
N PRO A 53 37.40 10.76 -13.03
CA PRO A 53 37.55 10.83 -11.59
C PRO A 53 36.73 9.75 -10.91
N LYS A 54 37.37 8.91 -10.12
CA LYS A 54 36.73 7.78 -9.38
C LYS A 54 35.56 8.21 -8.50
N VAL A 55 35.47 9.51 -8.21
CA VAL A 55 34.37 10.10 -7.41
C VAL A 55 32.99 9.83 -8.01
N VAL A 56 32.86 9.96 -9.36
CA VAL A 56 31.56 9.77 -10.01
C VAL A 56 31.07 8.32 -9.89
N GLY A 57 31.95 7.36 -10.20
CA GLY A 57 31.63 5.93 -10.09
C GLY A 57 31.30 5.50 -8.64
N SER A 58 32.11 5.97 -7.67
CA SER A 58 31.86 5.68 -6.26
C SER A 58 30.57 6.31 -5.74
N MET A 59 30.21 7.49 -6.22
CA MET A 59 28.95 8.16 -5.85
C MET A 59 27.73 7.38 -6.37
N LEU A 60 27.77 6.85 -7.59
CA LEU A 60 26.70 6.00 -8.12
C LEU A 60 26.54 4.71 -7.32
N ILE A 61 27.64 4.08 -6.93
CA ILE A 61 27.60 2.89 -6.07
C ILE A 61 27.00 3.23 -4.69
N ALA A 62 27.41 4.34 -4.10
CA ALA A 62 26.86 4.80 -2.82
C ALA A 62 25.34 5.05 -2.90
N LEU A 63 24.88 5.67 -4.00
CA LEU A 63 23.45 5.86 -4.25
C LEU A 63 22.70 4.52 -4.42
N ALA A 64 23.30 3.55 -5.12
CA ALA A 64 22.72 2.22 -5.27
C ALA A 64 22.56 1.50 -3.91
N VAL A 65 23.57 1.59 -3.05
CA VAL A 65 23.53 1.03 -1.69
C VAL A 65 22.46 1.73 -0.85
N LEU A 66 22.39 3.06 -0.93
CA LEU A 66 21.38 3.86 -0.21
C LEU A 66 19.96 3.45 -0.64
N GLU A 67 19.73 3.23 -1.93
CA GLU A 67 18.44 2.79 -2.45
C GLU A 67 18.08 1.38 -1.99
N LEU A 68 19.05 0.46 -1.93
CA LEU A 68 18.82 -0.88 -1.35
C LEU A 68 18.43 -0.80 0.13
N ILE A 69 19.08 0.06 0.91
CA ILE A 69 18.72 0.32 2.31
C ILE A 69 17.30 0.88 2.38
N HIS A 70 16.96 1.86 1.54
CA HIS A 70 15.61 2.43 1.46
C HIS A 70 14.56 1.37 1.15
N ILE A 71 14.79 0.49 0.17
CA ILE A 71 13.90 -0.62 -0.16
C ILE A 71 13.74 -1.57 1.03
N ARG A 72 14.83 -1.92 1.72
CA ARG A 72 14.83 -2.85 2.87
C ARG A 72 14.03 -2.28 4.04
N PHE A 73 14.14 -0.99 4.30
CA PHE A 73 13.46 -0.33 5.42
C PHE A 73 12.13 0.33 5.04
N ARG A 74 11.66 0.19 3.80
CA ARG A 74 10.45 0.85 3.28
C ARG A 74 9.21 0.58 4.15
N ARG A 75 9.05 -0.66 4.66
CA ARG A 75 7.95 -1.01 5.57
C ARG A 75 8.01 -0.19 6.86
N ALA A 76 9.17 -0.16 7.51
CA ALA A 76 9.36 0.57 8.74
C ALA A 76 9.15 2.08 8.56
N TRP A 77 9.70 2.66 7.49
CA TRP A 77 9.51 4.05 7.12
C TRP A 77 8.06 4.40 6.87
N TRP A 78 7.35 3.57 6.10
CA TRP A 78 5.94 3.79 5.81
C TRP A 78 5.10 3.74 7.08
N LEU A 79 5.30 2.73 7.95
CA LEU A 79 4.60 2.62 9.22
C LEU A 79 4.88 3.82 10.13
N THR A 80 6.14 4.21 10.29
CA THR A 80 6.51 5.37 11.12
C THR A 80 5.84 6.64 10.61
N ARG A 81 5.85 6.86 9.29
CA ARG A 81 5.20 8.02 8.68
C ARG A 81 3.68 8.03 8.89
N GLN A 82 3.02 6.86 8.78
CA GLN A 82 1.58 6.75 9.04
C GLN A 82 1.28 7.01 10.53
N MET A 83 2.12 6.51 11.43
CA MET A 83 1.95 6.72 12.87
C MET A 83 2.18 8.17 13.32
N TRP A 84 2.90 8.97 12.56
CA TRP A 84 3.03 10.42 12.80
C TRP A 84 1.84 11.23 12.26
N GLY A 85 1.00 10.62 11.44
CA GLY A 85 -0.20 11.27 10.92
C GLY A 85 -1.23 11.54 12.02
N LYS A 86 -1.99 12.63 11.89
CA LYS A 86 -3.07 13.02 12.82
C LYS A 86 -4.19 11.97 12.93
N SER A 87 -4.30 11.07 11.98
CA SER A 87 -5.30 9.98 11.96
C SER A 87 -4.83 8.71 12.66
N SER A 88 -3.56 8.65 13.08
CA SER A 88 -2.98 7.49 13.77
C SER A 88 -3.59 7.33 15.15
N GLY A 89 -3.97 6.09 15.48
CA GLY A 89 -4.63 5.80 16.76
C GLY A 89 -6.05 6.32 16.89
N GLY A 90 -6.56 7.00 15.84
CA GLY A 90 -7.95 7.48 15.80
C GLY A 90 -8.94 6.36 15.48
N GLU A 91 -10.16 6.52 15.96
CA GLU A 91 -11.28 5.67 15.57
C GLU A 91 -11.70 5.96 14.14
N VAL A 92 -11.87 4.92 13.36
CA VAL A 92 -12.40 4.98 12.00
C VAL A 92 -13.75 4.30 11.98
N LYS A 93 -14.75 5.03 11.54
CA LYS A 93 -16.08 4.49 11.27
C LYS A 93 -16.13 4.05 9.81
N LEU A 94 -16.40 2.79 9.60
CA LEU A 94 -16.60 2.20 8.29
C LEU A 94 -18.09 1.88 8.12
N THR A 95 -18.67 2.39 7.06
CA THR A 95 -20.08 2.12 6.70
C THR A 95 -20.11 1.57 5.28
N ILE A 96 -20.78 0.44 5.11
CA ILE A 96 -20.99 -0.20 3.81
C ILE A 96 -22.49 -0.18 3.53
N ASP A 97 -22.88 0.40 2.42
CA ASP A 97 -24.28 0.53 2.00
C ASP A 97 -24.46 0.12 0.53
N GLU A 98 -25.65 0.33 0.00
CA GLU A 98 -25.98 0.01 -1.41
C GLU A 98 -25.21 0.87 -2.41
N ASN A 99 -24.76 2.05 -2.01
CA ASN A 99 -24.07 3.02 -2.86
C ASN A 99 -22.57 2.78 -2.88
N GLY A 100 -21.98 2.32 -1.76
CA GLY A 100 -20.55 2.14 -1.66
C GLY A 100 -20.03 1.92 -0.25
N ILE A 101 -18.77 2.25 -0.07
CA ILE A 101 -18.04 2.12 1.18
C ILE A 101 -17.63 3.50 1.64
N GLN A 102 -18.07 3.90 2.82
CA GLN A 102 -17.73 5.17 3.44
C GLN A 102 -16.81 4.92 4.62
N THR A 103 -15.71 5.64 4.65
CA THR A 103 -14.75 5.62 5.74
C THR A 103 -14.62 7.02 6.31
N GLN A 104 -14.94 7.16 7.57
CA GLN A 104 -14.86 8.43 8.29
C GLN A 104 -13.89 8.29 9.45
N ASN A 105 -12.88 9.15 9.46
CA ASN A 105 -11.98 9.35 10.59
C ASN A 105 -12.07 10.81 11.07
N PRO A 106 -11.47 11.19 12.23
CA PRO A 106 -11.56 12.55 12.76
C PRO A 106 -11.06 13.67 11.82
N CYS A 107 -10.25 13.31 10.83
CA CYS A 107 -9.60 14.28 9.94
C CYS A 107 -10.09 14.21 8.50
N THR A 108 -10.68 13.11 8.07
CA THR A 108 -10.99 12.86 6.66
C THR A 108 -12.22 11.96 6.53
N GLN A 109 -13.07 12.28 5.58
CA GLN A 109 -14.16 11.42 5.15
C GLN A 109 -13.89 11.02 3.69
N THR A 110 -13.91 9.72 3.42
CA THR A 110 -13.72 9.16 2.09
C THR A 110 -14.91 8.28 1.75
N ALA A 111 -15.48 8.47 0.57
CA ALA A 111 -16.53 7.62 0.03
C ALA A 111 -16.02 6.98 -1.26
N LEU A 112 -16.14 5.67 -1.36
CA LEU A 112 -15.82 4.89 -2.56
C LEU A 112 -17.10 4.22 -3.03
N LEU A 113 -17.63 4.69 -4.16
CA LEU A 113 -18.83 4.11 -4.76
C LEU A 113 -18.50 2.76 -5.39
N TRP A 114 -19.46 1.82 -5.38
CA TRP A 114 -19.30 0.52 -6.05
C TRP A 114 -18.97 0.67 -7.53
N ALA A 115 -19.56 1.68 -8.19
CA ALA A 115 -19.29 2.00 -9.59
C ALA A 115 -17.85 2.44 -9.88
N ASP A 116 -17.14 2.97 -8.86
CA ASP A 116 -15.76 3.44 -8.97
C ASP A 116 -14.74 2.35 -8.63
N ILE A 117 -15.19 1.19 -8.17
CA ILE A 117 -14.32 0.04 -7.92
C ILE A 117 -14.06 -0.68 -9.25
N GLU A 118 -12.79 -0.83 -9.58
CA GLU A 118 -12.34 -1.60 -10.76
C GLU A 118 -12.34 -3.10 -10.46
N ARG A 119 -11.82 -3.46 -9.27
CA ARG A 119 -11.74 -4.86 -8.83
C ARG A 119 -11.58 -4.97 -7.33
N VAL A 120 -12.07 -6.08 -6.79
CA VAL A 120 -11.85 -6.51 -5.41
C VAL A 120 -10.90 -7.70 -5.42
N ILE A 121 -9.82 -7.61 -4.66
CA ILE A 121 -8.84 -8.68 -4.52
C ILE A 121 -8.98 -9.23 -3.11
N GLU A 122 -9.32 -10.49 -3.02
CA GLU A 122 -9.35 -11.20 -1.75
C GLU A 122 -7.93 -11.67 -1.41
N THR A 123 -7.50 -11.37 -0.19
CA THR A 123 -6.21 -11.81 0.38
C THR A 123 -6.47 -12.69 1.60
N ASP A 124 -5.41 -13.25 2.18
CA ASP A 124 -5.54 -14.12 3.35
C ASP A 124 -6.20 -13.40 4.55
N LEU A 125 -5.82 -12.15 4.80
CA LEU A 125 -6.25 -11.38 5.97
C LEU A 125 -7.26 -10.28 5.66
N GLY A 126 -7.52 -9.96 4.39
CA GLY A 126 -8.40 -8.84 4.05
C GLY A 126 -8.85 -8.80 2.60
N LEU A 127 -9.48 -7.68 2.27
CA LEU A 127 -9.93 -7.33 0.93
C LEU A 127 -9.20 -6.07 0.48
N ILE A 128 -8.71 -6.06 -0.75
CA ILE A 128 -8.13 -4.87 -1.39
C ILE A 128 -9.10 -4.40 -2.45
N LEU A 129 -9.64 -3.22 -2.27
CA LEU A 129 -10.49 -2.54 -3.23
C LEU A 129 -9.60 -1.67 -4.11
N VAL A 130 -9.59 -1.93 -5.40
CA VAL A 130 -8.85 -1.13 -6.38
C VAL A 130 -9.82 -0.20 -7.07
N ALA A 131 -9.61 1.11 -6.90
CA ALA A 131 -10.43 2.11 -7.56
C ALA A 131 -9.98 2.35 -9.00
N LYS A 132 -10.91 2.65 -9.90
CA LYS A 132 -10.66 3.03 -11.31
C LYS A 132 -9.70 4.23 -11.42
N ALA A 133 -9.75 5.14 -10.45
CA ALA A 133 -8.82 6.27 -10.34
C ALA A 133 -7.39 5.88 -9.92
N GLY A 134 -7.11 4.59 -9.65
CA GLY A 134 -5.79 4.07 -9.32
C GLY A 134 -5.44 4.03 -7.83
N GLY A 135 -6.38 4.34 -6.94
CA GLY A 135 -6.24 4.18 -5.49
C GLY A 135 -6.49 2.73 -5.06
N GLN A 136 -5.95 2.36 -3.90
CA GLN A 136 -6.21 1.09 -3.24
C GLN A 136 -6.67 1.33 -1.82
N GLN A 137 -7.75 0.67 -1.40
CA GLN A 137 -8.24 0.67 -0.03
C GLN A 137 -8.20 -0.76 0.51
N TYR A 138 -7.60 -0.93 1.67
CA TYR A 138 -7.54 -2.21 2.37
C TYR A 138 -8.60 -2.28 3.47
N LEU A 139 -9.26 -3.41 3.56
CA LEU A 139 -10.24 -3.73 4.59
C LEU A 139 -9.89 -5.08 5.21
N SER A 140 -9.59 -5.12 6.52
CA SER A 140 -9.31 -6.37 7.20
C SER A 140 -10.55 -7.24 7.32
N LYS A 141 -10.43 -8.54 7.07
CA LYS A 141 -11.49 -9.53 7.26
C LYS A 141 -11.97 -9.62 8.70
N SER A 142 -11.13 -9.25 9.66
CA SER A 142 -11.48 -9.24 11.08
C SER A 142 -12.64 -8.30 11.43
N LEU A 143 -12.94 -7.35 10.54
CA LEU A 143 -14.02 -6.38 10.72
C LEU A 143 -15.39 -6.89 10.24
N PHE A 144 -15.44 -8.00 9.51
CA PHE A 144 -16.64 -8.46 8.79
C PHE A 144 -17.01 -9.88 9.11
N SER A 145 -18.31 -10.19 8.93
CA SER A 145 -18.77 -11.57 8.88
C SER A 145 -18.42 -12.22 7.54
N VAL A 146 -18.37 -13.56 7.51
CA VAL A 146 -18.06 -14.34 6.30
C VAL A 146 -19.09 -14.07 5.21
N GLU A 147 -20.37 -13.89 5.59
CA GLU A 147 -21.45 -13.59 4.66
C GLU A 147 -21.24 -12.25 3.97
N LEU A 148 -20.86 -11.22 4.72
CA LEU A 148 -20.61 -9.89 4.17
C LEU A 148 -19.38 -9.86 3.23
N ILE A 149 -18.34 -10.61 3.58
CA ILE A 149 -17.16 -10.77 2.70
C ILE A 149 -17.57 -11.37 1.37
N SER A 150 -18.37 -12.45 1.39
CA SER A 150 -18.84 -13.11 0.17
C SER A 150 -19.72 -12.19 -0.67
N GLU A 151 -20.54 -11.35 -0.05
CA GLU A 151 -21.39 -10.38 -0.73
C GLU A 151 -20.58 -9.27 -1.42
N ILE A 152 -19.53 -8.74 -0.75
CA ILE A 152 -18.62 -7.73 -1.31
C ILE A 152 -17.87 -8.31 -2.52
N VAL A 153 -17.38 -9.55 -2.41
CA VAL A 153 -16.64 -10.20 -3.51
C VAL A 153 -17.55 -10.51 -4.68
N ALA A 154 -18.80 -10.95 -4.42
CA ALA A 154 -19.76 -11.26 -5.48
C ALA A 154 -20.14 -10.04 -6.33
N ARG A 155 -20.27 -8.87 -5.71
CA ARG A 155 -20.58 -7.60 -6.43
C ARG A 155 -19.54 -7.18 -7.45
N ASN A 156 -18.33 -7.69 -7.36
CA ASN A 156 -17.26 -7.33 -8.29
C ASN A 156 -17.10 -8.31 -9.46
N LYS A 157 -17.97 -9.35 -9.52
CA LYS A 157 -17.93 -10.34 -10.61
C LYS A 157 -18.90 -10.00 -11.76
N ASP A 158 -19.75 -9.02 -11.54
CA ASP A 158 -20.68 -8.46 -12.53
C ASP A 158 -20.14 -7.14 -13.08
#